data_ba48b49ca5a4686002fec8c03d3b8089
#
_entry.id   ba48b49ca5a4686002fec8c03d3b8089
#
_cell.length_a   1.000
_cell.length_b   1.000
_cell.length_c   1.000
_cell.angle_alpha   90.00
_cell.angle_beta   90.00
_cell.angle_gamma   90.00
#
_symmetry.space_group_name_H-M   'P 1'
#
loop_
_entity.id
_entity.type
_entity.pdbx_description
1 polymer ?
#
loop_
_entity_poly.entity_id
_entity_poly.type
_entity_poly.pdbx_seq_one_letter_code
_entity_poly.pdbx_strand_id
1 'polypeptide(L)'
;HEAAGERINGRVLVDGSGVGTYLRHLVPLSRQAIGLDIEFPRVQESHAFAELVVCGAGEHLPFPTGSIDVIFSHEVLEHVQDDQATVQEMVRVLRPGGRIVLFCPNRGYPFETHGIYWRGKYHFGNIPLVNYLPRRLRDKLAPHVRVYTRADLARLFAGLPVQVVTKRTIFGAYDNIIERHPRLGKALRAVLQALEKTPLQRMGLSHFWVIEKTA
;
A
#
# COMPACT_ATOMS: atom_id res chain seq x y z
N HIS A 1 7.24 5.88 11.00
CA HIS A 1 8.13 5.69 12.16
C HIS A 1 7.54 4.68 13.16
N GLU A 2 6.39 4.97 13.72
CA GLU A 2 5.73 4.13 14.74
C GLU A 2 5.50 2.67 14.27
N ALA A 3 5.04 2.47 13.04
CA ALA A 3 4.76 1.15 12.48
C ALA A 3 6.02 0.29 12.28
N ALA A 4 7.12 0.90 11.88
CA ALA A 4 8.39 0.21 11.64
C ALA A 4 9.21 0.02 12.95
N GLY A 5 9.03 0.92 13.94
CA GLY A 5 9.85 0.96 15.13
C GLY A 5 11.32 1.22 14.78
N GLU A 6 12.26 0.73 15.60
CA GLU A 6 13.71 0.87 15.38
C GLU A 6 14.21 0.23 14.08
N ARG A 7 13.44 -0.66 13.47
CA ARG A 7 13.77 -1.32 12.20
C ARG A 7 13.93 -0.32 11.05
N ILE A 8 13.32 0.86 11.15
CA ILE A 8 13.45 1.94 10.16
C ILE A 8 14.92 2.35 9.97
N ASN A 9 15.76 2.21 10.99
CA ASN A 9 17.19 2.53 10.94
C ASN A 9 18.01 1.54 10.09
N GLY A 10 17.41 0.45 9.65
CA GLY A 10 18.03 -0.61 8.84
C GLY A 10 17.92 -0.38 7.33
N ARG A 11 17.77 -1.47 6.58
CA ARG A 11 17.50 -1.47 5.13
C ARG A 11 16.00 -1.42 4.88
N VAL A 12 15.54 -0.37 4.22
CA VAL A 12 14.13 -0.12 3.95
C VAL A 12 13.88 -0.24 2.44
N LEU A 13 13.02 -1.16 2.04
CA LEU A 13 12.55 -1.29 0.67
C LEU A 13 11.23 -0.52 0.52
N VAL A 14 11.20 0.40 -0.43
CA VAL A 14 9.96 1.04 -0.90
C VAL A 14 9.51 0.29 -2.15
N ASP A 15 8.54 -0.59 -1.96
CA ASP A 15 7.90 -1.35 -3.04
C ASP A 15 6.88 -0.43 -3.73
N GLY A 16 7.01 -0.28 -5.05
CA GLY A 16 6.28 0.73 -5.81
C GLY A 16 6.76 2.15 -5.47
N SER A 17 8.07 2.41 -5.62
CA SER A 17 8.66 3.72 -5.24
C SER A 17 8.17 4.89 -6.08
N GLY A 18 7.57 4.62 -7.25
CA GLY A 18 7.13 5.63 -8.18
C GLY A 18 8.23 6.62 -8.50
N VAL A 19 7.91 7.90 -8.50
CA VAL A 19 8.87 9.01 -8.68
C VAL A 19 9.66 9.36 -7.41
N GLY A 20 9.64 8.49 -6.38
CA GLY A 20 10.44 8.66 -5.15
C GLY A 20 9.76 9.46 -4.03
N THR A 21 8.45 9.67 -4.08
CA THR A 21 7.72 10.49 -3.09
C THR A 21 7.93 10.01 -1.65
N TYR A 22 7.82 8.71 -1.38
CA TYR A 22 8.10 8.16 -0.05
C TYR A 22 9.58 7.93 0.20
N LEU A 23 10.33 7.59 -0.85
CA LEU A 23 11.76 7.29 -0.78
C LEU A 23 12.55 8.46 -0.19
N ARG A 24 12.30 9.69 -0.67
CA ARG A 24 12.94 10.92 -0.17
C ARG A 24 12.74 11.16 1.34
N HIS A 25 11.62 10.67 1.92
CA HIS A 25 11.34 10.80 3.34
C HIS A 25 11.96 9.68 4.17
N LEU A 26 12.25 8.53 3.56
CA LEU A 26 12.80 7.35 4.24
C LEU A 26 14.33 7.32 4.21
N VAL A 27 14.96 7.94 3.19
CA VAL A 27 16.42 8.05 3.10
C VAL A 27 17.06 8.62 4.36
N PRO A 28 16.61 9.77 4.93
CA PRO A 28 17.25 10.33 6.13
C PRO A 28 16.97 9.53 7.42
N LEU A 29 16.05 8.55 7.37
CA LEU A 29 15.63 7.76 8.54
C LEU A 29 16.22 6.36 8.55
N SER A 30 16.88 5.93 7.48
CA SER A 30 17.34 4.56 7.31
C SER A 30 18.83 4.51 6.97
N ARG A 31 19.47 3.39 7.33
CA ARG A 31 20.86 3.13 6.89
C ARG A 31 20.93 3.04 5.36
N GLN A 32 19.90 2.48 4.74
CA GLN A 32 19.78 2.34 3.29
C GLN A 32 18.31 2.27 2.91
N ALA A 33 17.82 3.26 2.19
CA ALA A 33 16.53 3.19 1.52
C ALA A 33 16.72 2.71 0.07
N ILE A 34 15.89 1.76 -0.33
CA ILE A 34 15.93 1.11 -1.64
C ILE A 34 14.58 1.33 -2.31
N GLY A 35 14.58 1.85 -3.53
CA GLY A 35 13.37 1.95 -4.34
C GLY A 35 13.23 0.75 -5.27
N LEU A 36 12.00 0.28 -5.47
CA LEU A 36 11.65 -0.66 -6.52
C LEU A 36 10.39 -0.17 -7.23
N ASP A 37 10.43 -0.16 -8.54
CA ASP A 37 9.24 0.11 -9.37
C ASP A 37 9.33 -0.67 -10.68
N ILE A 38 8.18 -1.03 -11.24
CA ILE A 38 8.12 -1.76 -12.52
C ILE A 38 8.31 -0.83 -13.72
N GLU A 39 8.03 0.46 -13.55
CA GLU A 39 8.10 1.46 -14.62
C GLU A 39 9.48 2.13 -14.65
N PHE A 40 10.30 1.77 -15.64
CA PHE A 40 11.67 2.30 -15.79
C PHE A 40 11.76 3.84 -15.78
N PRO A 41 10.87 4.62 -16.41
CA PRO A 41 10.90 6.09 -16.31
C PRO A 41 10.77 6.59 -14.87
N ARG A 42 9.93 5.95 -14.05
CA ARG A 42 9.77 6.32 -12.63
C ARG A 42 11.00 5.97 -11.80
N VAL A 43 11.65 4.83 -12.12
CA VAL A 43 12.92 4.45 -11.51
C VAL A 43 13.99 5.52 -11.80
N GLN A 44 14.08 6.03 -13.02
CA GLN A 44 15.01 7.10 -13.38
C GLN A 44 14.76 8.38 -12.56
N GLU A 45 13.52 8.80 -12.39
CA GLU A 45 13.18 9.98 -11.59
C GLU A 45 13.51 9.77 -10.11
N SER A 46 13.24 8.60 -9.56
CA SER A 46 13.46 8.29 -8.14
C SER A 46 14.93 8.18 -7.75
N HIS A 47 15.84 7.97 -8.71
CA HIS A 47 17.31 8.05 -8.50
C HIS A 47 17.78 9.41 -7.96
N ALA A 48 16.99 10.48 -8.15
CA ALA A 48 17.29 11.77 -7.54
C ALA A 48 17.26 11.77 -6.00
N PHE A 49 16.63 10.76 -5.39
CA PHE A 49 16.39 10.69 -3.95
C PHE A 49 17.15 9.56 -3.24
N ALA A 50 17.54 8.49 -3.95
CA ALA A 50 18.27 7.37 -3.37
C ALA A 50 19.27 6.78 -4.35
N GLU A 51 20.41 6.32 -3.83
CA GLU A 51 21.47 5.72 -4.64
C GLU A 51 21.07 4.36 -5.23
N LEU A 52 20.22 3.61 -4.52
CA LEU A 52 19.78 2.29 -4.94
C LEU A 52 18.29 2.30 -5.30
N VAL A 53 18.01 2.30 -6.60
CA VAL A 53 16.68 2.12 -7.15
C VAL A 53 16.74 1.04 -8.23
N VAL A 54 15.77 0.12 -8.20
CA VAL A 54 15.76 -1.07 -9.04
C VAL A 54 14.48 -1.10 -9.86
N CYS A 55 14.61 -1.38 -11.16
CA CYS A 55 13.47 -1.67 -12.02
C CYS A 55 13.13 -3.16 -11.90
N GLY A 56 11.94 -3.48 -11.39
CA GLY A 56 11.53 -4.85 -11.16
C GLY A 56 10.09 -4.98 -10.68
N ALA A 57 9.57 -6.22 -10.70
CA ALA A 57 8.22 -6.55 -10.25
C ALA A 57 8.25 -7.09 -8.82
N GLY A 58 7.18 -6.81 -8.05
CA GLY A 58 7.04 -7.28 -6.67
C GLY A 58 6.97 -8.80 -6.54
N GLU A 59 6.54 -9.49 -7.59
CA GLU A 59 6.47 -10.95 -7.67
C GLU A 59 7.83 -11.64 -7.71
N HIS A 60 8.91 -10.90 -8.01
CA HIS A 60 10.28 -11.41 -8.15
C HIS A 60 11.27 -10.37 -7.63
N LEU A 61 11.35 -10.22 -6.32
CA LEU A 61 12.22 -9.23 -5.70
C LEU A 61 13.70 -9.59 -5.87
N PRO A 62 14.54 -8.74 -6.49
CA PRO A 62 15.95 -9.02 -6.76
C PRO A 62 16.84 -8.83 -5.52
N PHE A 63 16.35 -9.29 -4.36
CA PHE A 63 17.05 -9.19 -3.09
C PHE A 63 17.23 -10.57 -2.45
N PRO A 64 18.34 -10.82 -1.74
CA PRO A 64 18.55 -12.06 -1.01
C PRO A 64 17.48 -12.27 0.07
N THR A 65 17.23 -13.55 0.39
CA THR A 65 16.39 -13.93 1.53
C THR A 65 16.93 -13.32 2.82
N GLY A 66 16.04 -12.71 3.62
CA GLY A 66 16.40 -12.18 4.94
C GLY A 66 17.30 -10.94 4.90
N SER A 67 17.26 -10.15 3.82
CA SER A 67 18.16 -8.99 3.62
C SER A 67 17.54 -7.63 3.91
N ILE A 68 16.22 -7.54 4.13
CA ILE A 68 15.46 -6.31 4.31
C ILE A 68 14.89 -6.23 5.74
N ASP A 69 14.97 -5.06 6.35
CA ASP A 69 14.45 -4.80 7.70
C ASP A 69 12.99 -4.33 7.68
N VAL A 70 12.65 -3.48 6.71
CA VAL A 70 11.30 -2.94 6.53
C VAL A 70 10.95 -2.90 5.05
N ILE A 71 9.76 -3.36 4.72
CA ILE A 71 9.14 -3.11 3.41
C ILE A 71 8.00 -2.12 3.61
N PHE A 72 8.03 -1.03 2.86
CA PHE A 72 6.94 -0.07 2.76
C PHE A 72 6.27 -0.23 1.40
N SER A 73 5.02 -0.69 1.38
CA SER A 73 4.23 -0.89 0.17
C SER A 73 2.93 -0.10 0.30
N HIS A 74 2.73 0.88 -0.57
CA HIS A 74 1.60 1.80 -0.50
C HIS A 74 0.89 1.89 -1.84
N GLU A 75 -0.33 1.34 -1.89
CA GLU A 75 -1.17 1.31 -3.10
C GLU A 75 -0.43 0.66 -4.29
N VAL A 76 0.11 -0.55 -4.06
CA VAL A 76 0.86 -1.34 -5.04
C VAL A 76 0.22 -2.71 -5.24
N LEU A 77 -0.13 -3.40 -4.14
CA LEU A 77 -0.60 -4.78 -4.14
C LEU A 77 -1.84 -4.99 -5.04
N GLU A 78 -2.65 -3.97 -5.21
CA GLU A 78 -3.84 -4.01 -6.08
C GLU A 78 -3.51 -4.01 -7.57
N HIS A 79 -2.29 -3.61 -7.94
CA HIS A 79 -1.84 -3.47 -9.33
C HIS A 79 -0.96 -4.62 -9.83
N VAL A 80 -0.38 -5.41 -8.93
CA VAL A 80 0.51 -6.53 -9.29
C VAL A 80 -0.25 -7.63 -10.03
N GLN A 81 0.43 -8.43 -10.82
CA GLN A 81 -0.19 -9.53 -11.55
C GLN A 81 -0.61 -10.67 -10.61
N ASP A 82 0.29 -11.04 -9.68
CA ASP A 82 0.08 -12.09 -8.66
C ASP A 82 0.36 -11.54 -7.26
N ASP A 83 -0.71 -11.21 -6.53
CA ASP A 83 -0.64 -10.68 -5.18
C ASP A 83 -0.14 -11.71 -4.15
N GLN A 84 -0.41 -13.01 -4.40
CA GLN A 84 0.10 -14.08 -3.55
C GLN A 84 1.63 -14.23 -3.70
N ALA A 85 2.15 -14.25 -4.93
CA ALA A 85 3.58 -14.29 -5.20
C ALA A 85 4.29 -13.05 -4.63
N THR A 86 3.70 -11.86 -4.80
CA THR A 86 4.24 -10.61 -4.24
C THR A 86 4.37 -10.68 -2.72
N VAL A 87 3.34 -11.15 -2.02
CA VAL A 87 3.38 -11.28 -0.55
C VAL A 87 4.42 -12.33 -0.11
N GLN A 88 4.54 -13.45 -0.84
CA GLN A 88 5.56 -14.47 -0.55
C GLN A 88 6.97 -13.91 -0.71
N GLU A 89 7.24 -13.14 -1.77
CA GLU A 89 8.53 -12.49 -1.99
C GLU A 89 8.84 -11.44 -0.93
N MET A 90 7.85 -10.62 -0.55
CA MET A 90 8.00 -9.69 0.58
C MET A 90 8.43 -10.41 1.85
N VAL A 91 7.78 -11.52 2.19
CA VAL A 91 8.13 -12.30 3.38
C VAL A 91 9.48 -12.98 3.21
N ARG A 92 9.82 -13.47 2.01
CA ARG A 92 11.13 -14.09 1.75
C ARG A 92 12.28 -13.13 2.02
N VAL A 93 12.22 -11.93 1.46
CA VAL A 93 13.31 -10.94 1.57
C VAL A 93 13.42 -10.29 2.94
N LEU A 94 12.35 -10.29 3.75
CA LEU A 94 12.41 -9.82 5.13
C LEU A 94 13.29 -10.71 5.99
N ARG A 95 14.10 -10.11 6.86
CA ARG A 95 14.77 -10.82 7.96
C ARG A 95 13.76 -11.23 9.05
N PRO A 96 14.06 -12.22 9.88
CA PRO A 96 13.30 -12.47 11.10
C PRO A 96 13.17 -11.18 11.94
N GLY A 97 11.97 -10.90 12.43
CA GLY A 97 11.65 -9.66 13.12
C GLY A 97 11.48 -8.43 12.22
N GLY A 98 11.72 -8.51 10.91
CA GLY A 98 11.45 -7.45 9.95
C GLY A 98 9.95 -7.22 9.76
N ARG A 99 9.57 -6.05 9.21
CA ARG A 99 8.16 -5.65 9.06
C ARG A 99 7.78 -5.23 7.66
N ILE A 100 6.58 -5.63 7.24
CA ILE A 100 5.86 -5.03 6.12
C ILE A 100 4.91 -3.98 6.67
N VAL A 101 4.98 -2.77 6.14
CA VAL A 101 4.00 -1.69 6.34
C VAL A 101 3.20 -1.58 5.06
N LEU A 102 1.99 -2.13 5.06
CA LEU A 102 1.16 -2.31 3.88
C LEU A 102 -0.04 -1.38 3.90
N PHE A 103 -0.23 -0.67 2.79
CA PHE A 103 -1.46 0.05 2.46
C PHE A 103 -2.02 -0.49 1.15
N CYS A 104 -3.32 -0.78 1.12
CA CYS A 104 -4.01 -1.20 -0.10
C CYS A 104 -5.51 -0.89 0.00
N PRO A 105 -6.23 -0.77 -1.14
CA PRO A 105 -7.62 -0.33 -1.17
C PRO A 105 -8.56 -1.25 -0.39
N ASN A 106 -9.41 -0.65 0.41
CA ASN A 106 -10.43 -1.35 1.17
C ASN A 106 -11.72 -1.48 0.36
N ARG A 107 -12.17 -2.71 0.14
CA ARG A 107 -13.46 -2.98 -0.51
C ARG A 107 -14.66 -2.38 0.23
N GLY A 108 -14.56 -2.13 1.53
CA GLY A 108 -15.60 -1.48 2.32
C GLY A 108 -15.74 0.02 2.06
N TYR A 109 -14.79 0.64 1.34
CA TYR A 109 -14.89 2.05 0.95
C TYR A 109 -15.98 2.24 -0.11
N PRO A 110 -16.90 3.22 0.08
CA PRO A 110 -18.07 3.35 -0.78
C PRO A 110 -17.80 3.84 -2.21
N PHE A 111 -16.57 4.23 -2.51
CA PHE A 111 -16.19 4.70 -3.85
C PHE A 111 -15.08 3.86 -4.45
N GLU A 112 -15.15 3.60 -5.76
CA GLU A 112 -14.00 3.12 -6.54
C GLU A 112 -13.16 4.33 -6.95
N THR A 113 -11.90 4.38 -6.53
CA THR A 113 -11.04 5.57 -6.70
C THR A 113 -10.15 5.53 -7.93
N HIS A 114 -10.01 4.36 -8.55
CA HIS A 114 -9.17 4.17 -9.74
C HIS A 114 -9.97 4.27 -11.05
N GLY A 115 -11.28 4.56 -10.97
CA GLY A 115 -12.15 4.65 -12.13
C GLY A 115 -12.61 3.28 -12.64
N ILE A 116 -13.45 3.33 -13.68
CA ILE A 116 -14.07 2.13 -14.27
C ILE A 116 -14.07 2.19 -15.80
N TYR A 117 -14.19 1.00 -16.40
CA TYR A 117 -14.53 0.86 -17.81
C TYR A 117 -16.04 0.67 -17.96
N TRP A 118 -16.70 1.59 -18.68
CA TRP A 118 -18.12 1.51 -18.98
C TRP A 118 -18.37 1.69 -20.47
N ARG A 119 -19.05 0.74 -21.11
CA ARG A 119 -19.32 0.74 -22.56
C ARG A 119 -18.05 0.97 -23.41
N GLY A 120 -16.94 0.33 -23.04
CA GLY A 120 -15.66 0.45 -23.75
C GLY A 120 -14.88 1.74 -23.52
N LYS A 121 -15.36 2.64 -22.65
CA LYS A 121 -14.66 3.88 -22.29
C LYS A 121 -14.22 3.84 -20.84
N TYR A 122 -13.01 4.37 -20.58
CA TYR A 122 -12.50 4.56 -19.22
C TYR A 122 -13.06 5.86 -18.62
N HIS A 123 -13.59 5.76 -17.41
CA HIS A 123 -14.10 6.88 -16.61
C HIS A 123 -13.29 6.98 -15.34
N PHE A 124 -12.39 7.96 -15.27
CA PHE A 124 -11.61 8.24 -14.08
C PHE A 124 -12.44 8.96 -13.03
N GLY A 125 -12.16 8.71 -11.76
CA GLY A 125 -12.73 9.43 -10.63
C GLY A 125 -13.37 8.51 -9.58
N ASN A 126 -13.92 9.13 -8.56
CA ASN A 126 -14.58 8.43 -7.45
C ASN A 126 -15.98 7.97 -7.88
N ILE A 127 -16.11 6.71 -8.26
CA ILE A 127 -17.38 6.14 -8.73
C ILE A 127 -18.09 5.46 -7.53
N PRO A 128 -19.28 5.93 -7.15
CA PRO A 128 -19.94 5.42 -5.95
C PRO A 128 -20.42 3.97 -6.12
N LEU A 129 -20.38 3.21 -5.02
CA LEU A 129 -20.99 1.89 -4.81
C LEU A 129 -20.42 0.74 -5.65
N VAL A 130 -19.45 0.97 -6.55
CA VAL A 130 -18.85 -0.07 -7.39
C VAL A 130 -18.20 -1.17 -6.56
N ASN A 131 -17.57 -0.82 -5.44
CA ASN A 131 -16.92 -1.78 -4.56
C ASN A 131 -17.91 -2.74 -3.85
N TYR A 132 -19.19 -2.39 -3.80
CA TYR A 132 -20.25 -3.23 -3.19
C TYR A 132 -20.90 -4.19 -4.19
N LEU A 133 -20.61 -4.06 -5.49
CA LEU A 133 -21.09 -5.01 -6.48
C LEU A 133 -20.53 -6.42 -6.23
N PRO A 134 -21.24 -7.47 -6.66
CA PRO A 134 -20.65 -8.81 -6.72
C PRO A 134 -19.29 -8.79 -7.43
N ARG A 135 -18.30 -9.54 -6.90
CA ARG A 135 -16.91 -9.49 -7.38
C ARG A 135 -16.79 -9.58 -8.90
N ARG A 136 -17.51 -10.54 -9.51
CA ARG A 136 -17.52 -10.75 -10.97
C ARG A 136 -17.95 -9.50 -11.76
N LEU A 137 -18.88 -8.70 -11.24
CA LEU A 137 -19.34 -7.47 -11.90
C LEU A 137 -18.36 -6.31 -11.67
N ARG A 138 -17.88 -6.17 -10.43
CA ARG A 138 -16.89 -5.17 -10.07
C ARG A 138 -15.62 -5.34 -10.90
N ASP A 139 -15.10 -6.56 -11.03
CA ASP A 139 -13.86 -6.84 -11.73
C ASP A 139 -13.99 -6.68 -13.25
N LYS A 140 -15.21 -6.78 -13.81
CA LYS A 140 -15.47 -6.38 -15.20
C LYS A 140 -15.43 -4.87 -15.40
N LEU A 141 -15.86 -4.10 -14.38
CA LEU A 141 -15.84 -2.64 -14.44
C LEU A 141 -14.46 -2.05 -14.15
N ALA A 142 -13.72 -2.65 -13.24
CA ALA A 142 -12.37 -2.20 -12.85
C ALA A 142 -11.36 -3.36 -12.89
N PRO A 143 -11.04 -3.90 -14.09
CA PRO A 143 -10.16 -5.06 -14.25
C PRO A 143 -8.69 -4.75 -13.95
N HIS A 144 -8.32 -3.48 -13.92
CA HIS A 144 -6.95 -2.98 -13.75
C HIS A 144 -6.55 -2.78 -12.28
N VAL A 145 -7.48 -3.01 -11.33
CA VAL A 145 -7.22 -2.78 -9.91
C VAL A 145 -8.02 -3.75 -9.04
N ARG A 146 -7.39 -4.27 -7.99
CA ARG A 146 -8.06 -5.09 -6.97
C ARG A 146 -8.49 -4.22 -5.79
N VAL A 147 -9.47 -4.71 -5.04
CA VAL A 147 -9.82 -4.20 -3.72
C VAL A 147 -9.96 -5.37 -2.75
N TYR A 148 -9.53 -5.17 -1.53
CA TYR A 148 -9.40 -6.24 -0.55
C TYR A 148 -10.41 -6.09 0.59
N THR A 149 -10.94 -7.21 1.06
CA THR A 149 -11.51 -7.31 2.40
C THR A 149 -10.41 -7.70 3.39
N ARG A 150 -10.67 -7.54 4.68
CA ARG A 150 -9.75 -8.05 5.74
C ARG A 150 -9.51 -9.57 5.64
N ALA A 151 -10.52 -10.32 5.16
CA ALA A 151 -10.39 -11.76 4.95
C ALA A 151 -9.53 -12.10 3.73
N ASP A 152 -9.57 -11.29 2.67
CA ASP A 152 -8.71 -11.47 1.51
C ASP A 152 -7.24 -11.29 1.91
N LEU A 153 -6.92 -10.21 2.61
CA LEU A 153 -5.55 -9.98 3.11
C LEU A 153 -5.10 -11.10 4.07
N ALA A 154 -5.96 -11.52 4.99
CA ALA A 154 -5.61 -12.61 5.90
C ALA A 154 -5.29 -13.92 5.16
N ARG A 155 -5.94 -14.19 4.03
CA ARG A 155 -5.63 -15.36 3.19
C ARG A 155 -4.29 -15.25 2.49
N LEU A 156 -3.91 -14.07 2.01
CA LEU A 156 -2.61 -13.84 1.36
C LEU A 156 -1.44 -14.14 2.31
N PHE A 157 -1.59 -13.86 3.59
CA PHE A 157 -0.56 -14.14 4.59
C PHE A 157 -0.71 -15.50 5.30
N ALA A 158 -1.76 -16.29 4.98
CA ALA A 158 -2.01 -17.57 5.62
C ALA A 158 -0.89 -18.59 5.28
N GLY A 159 -0.39 -19.29 6.32
CA GLY A 159 0.67 -20.29 6.18
C GLY A 159 2.08 -19.70 6.03
N LEU A 160 2.25 -18.38 5.96
CA LEU A 160 3.56 -17.74 5.96
C LEU A 160 4.05 -17.52 7.41
N PRO A 161 5.38 -17.49 7.65
CA PRO A 161 5.96 -17.31 8.98
C PRO A 161 5.86 -15.83 9.42
N VAL A 162 4.65 -15.35 9.65
CA VAL A 162 4.37 -13.94 10.00
C VAL A 162 3.29 -13.83 11.07
N GLN A 163 3.31 -12.71 11.77
CA GLN A 163 2.22 -12.27 12.66
C GLN A 163 1.73 -10.87 12.28
N VAL A 164 0.43 -10.63 12.42
CA VAL A 164 -0.15 -9.30 12.19
C VAL A 164 -0.07 -8.49 13.48
N VAL A 165 0.80 -7.46 13.49
CA VAL A 165 1.01 -6.57 14.63
C VAL A 165 -0.06 -5.48 14.69
N THR A 166 -0.44 -4.93 13.53
CA THR A 166 -1.48 -3.90 13.41
C THR A 166 -2.40 -4.24 12.25
N LYS A 167 -3.71 -4.08 12.50
CA LYS A 167 -4.76 -4.34 11.52
C LYS A 167 -5.81 -3.25 11.62
N ARG A 168 -5.67 -2.21 10.83
CA ARG A 168 -6.58 -1.07 10.79
C ARG A 168 -7.11 -0.85 9.38
N THR A 169 -8.16 -0.05 9.29
CA THR A 169 -8.62 0.59 8.06
C THR A 169 -8.67 2.07 8.34
N ILE A 170 -8.10 2.87 7.47
CA ILE A 170 -7.94 4.31 7.64
C ILE A 170 -8.68 5.08 6.56
N PHE A 171 -9.12 6.29 6.90
CA PHE A 171 -9.54 7.28 5.91
C PHE A 171 -8.33 8.02 5.37
N GLY A 172 -8.44 8.58 4.17
CA GLY A 172 -7.33 9.31 3.54
C GLY A 172 -6.94 10.60 4.31
N ALA A 173 -5.77 11.11 4.01
CA ALA A 173 -5.26 12.35 4.60
C ALA A 173 -5.96 13.61 4.07
N TYR A 174 -6.56 13.55 2.87
CA TYR A 174 -7.30 14.64 2.22
C TYR A 174 -6.50 15.93 2.03
N ASP A 175 -5.18 15.80 1.83
CA ASP A 175 -4.26 16.95 1.71
C ASP A 175 -4.67 17.91 0.60
N ASN A 176 -5.11 17.41 -0.56
CA ASN A 176 -5.62 18.22 -1.66
C ASN A 176 -6.84 19.10 -1.26
N ILE A 177 -7.70 18.60 -0.36
CA ILE A 177 -8.84 19.37 0.15
C ILE A 177 -8.35 20.41 1.15
N ILE A 178 -7.37 20.04 1.99
CA ILE A 178 -6.78 20.96 2.96
C ILE A 178 -6.04 22.10 2.27
N GLU A 179 -5.32 21.83 1.20
CA GLU A 179 -4.64 22.85 0.41
C GLU A 179 -5.63 23.88 -0.20
N ARG A 180 -6.74 23.37 -0.77
CA ARG A 180 -7.76 24.24 -1.38
C ARG A 180 -8.66 24.94 -0.37
N HIS A 181 -9.03 24.25 0.70
CA HIS A 181 -9.97 24.70 1.73
C HIS A 181 -9.47 24.33 3.13
N PRO A 182 -8.47 25.04 3.70
CA PRO A 182 -7.77 24.62 4.92
C PRO A 182 -8.66 24.34 6.13
N ARG A 183 -9.65 25.19 6.38
CA ARG A 183 -10.56 25.03 7.54
C ARG A 183 -11.48 23.82 7.37
N LEU A 184 -12.12 23.70 6.19
CA LEU A 184 -13.02 22.59 5.87
C LEU A 184 -12.25 21.26 5.82
N GLY A 185 -11.10 21.23 5.15
CA GLY A 185 -10.29 20.02 5.03
C GLY A 185 -9.78 19.51 6.38
N LYS A 186 -9.35 20.42 7.28
CA LYS A 186 -8.93 20.05 8.65
C LYS A 186 -10.10 19.51 9.47
N ALA A 187 -11.28 20.13 9.40
CA ALA A 187 -12.48 19.67 10.08
C ALA A 187 -12.90 18.26 9.56
N LEU A 188 -12.95 18.09 8.24
CA LEU A 188 -13.26 16.81 7.60
C LEU A 188 -12.26 15.73 8.06
N ARG A 189 -10.95 16.00 8.00
CA ARG A 189 -9.91 15.07 8.48
C ARG A 189 -10.14 14.69 9.93
N ALA A 190 -10.40 15.63 10.80
CA ALA A 190 -10.62 15.38 12.23
C ALA A 190 -11.85 14.47 12.47
N VAL A 191 -12.95 14.70 11.76
CA VAL A 191 -14.16 13.87 11.83
C VAL A 191 -13.86 12.45 11.34
N LEU A 192 -13.22 12.31 10.17
CA LEU A 192 -12.92 11.00 9.60
C LEU A 192 -11.93 10.20 10.46
N GLN A 193 -10.91 10.85 11.02
CA GLN A 193 -9.98 10.23 11.97
C GLN A 193 -10.68 9.82 13.28
N ALA A 194 -11.68 10.57 13.73
CA ALA A 194 -12.50 10.13 14.86
C ALA A 194 -13.32 8.88 14.53
N LEU A 195 -13.83 8.77 13.29
CA LEU A 195 -14.55 7.58 12.81
C LEU A 195 -13.66 6.33 12.75
N GLU A 196 -12.34 6.47 12.61
CA GLU A 196 -11.40 5.34 12.65
C GLU A 196 -11.39 4.58 13.98
N LYS A 197 -11.85 5.25 15.07
CA LYS A 197 -11.99 4.67 16.41
C LYS A 197 -13.34 3.99 16.64
N THR A 198 -14.21 3.98 15.64
CA THR A 198 -15.57 3.42 15.71
C THR A 198 -15.72 2.23 14.73
N PRO A 199 -16.81 1.46 14.78
CA PRO A 199 -17.10 0.44 13.77
C PRO A 199 -17.15 0.96 12.33
N LEU A 200 -17.38 2.26 12.13
CA LEU A 200 -17.38 2.91 10.81
C LEU A 200 -15.99 2.93 10.14
N GLN A 201 -14.93 2.64 10.87
CA GLN A 201 -13.60 2.41 10.27
C GLN A 201 -13.64 1.39 9.12
N ARG A 202 -14.60 0.45 9.12
CA ARG A 202 -14.79 -0.53 8.05
C ARG A 202 -15.04 0.11 6.67
N MET A 203 -15.50 1.35 6.66
CA MET A 203 -15.72 2.16 5.46
C MET A 203 -14.52 3.06 5.12
N GLY A 204 -13.40 2.92 5.79
CA GLY A 204 -12.18 3.67 5.49
C GLY A 204 -11.64 3.35 4.09
N LEU A 205 -10.84 4.26 3.56
CA LEU A 205 -10.29 4.21 2.20
C LEU A 205 -9.36 3.01 2.00
N SER A 206 -8.38 2.88 2.88
CA SER A 206 -7.32 1.88 2.73
C SER A 206 -7.16 1.02 3.98
N HIS A 207 -6.81 -0.23 3.78
CA HIS A 207 -6.24 -1.04 4.84
C HIS A 207 -4.86 -0.49 5.20
N PHE A 208 -4.57 -0.45 6.49
CA PHE A 208 -3.26 -0.22 7.05
C PHE A 208 -2.90 -1.42 7.92
N TRP A 209 -1.98 -2.25 7.43
CA TRP A 209 -1.52 -3.43 8.14
C TRP A 209 -0.03 -3.33 8.40
N VAL A 210 0.38 -3.78 9.59
CA VAL A 210 1.78 -4.01 9.94
C VAL A 210 1.94 -5.50 10.20
N ILE A 211 2.76 -6.14 9.40
CA ILE A 211 3.01 -7.58 9.44
C ILE A 211 4.48 -7.78 9.81
N GLU A 212 4.76 -8.61 10.81
CA GLU A 212 6.11 -8.92 11.26
C GLU A 212 6.46 -10.37 10.94
N LYS A 213 7.64 -10.60 10.36
CA LYS A 213 8.17 -11.95 10.13
C LYS A 213 8.63 -12.58 11.44
N THR A 214 8.19 -13.81 11.72
CA THR A 214 8.45 -14.51 13.00
C THR A 214 9.70 -15.36 12.99
N ALA A 215 10.04 -15.96 11.85
CA ALA A 215 11.18 -16.87 11.70
C ALA A 215 11.84 -16.75 10.33
#